data_2a401ac48b282d3f63c98d982282b12c
#
_entry.id   2a401ac48b282d3f63c98d982282b12c
#
_cell.length_a   1.000
_cell.length_b   1.000
_cell.length_c   1.000
_cell.angle_alpha   90.00
_cell.angle_beta   90.00
_cell.angle_gamma   90.00
#
_symmetry.space_group_name_H-M   'P 1'
#
loop_
_entity.id
_entity.type
_entity.pdbx_description
1 polymer ?
#
loop_
_entity_poly.entity_id
_entity_poly.type
_entity_poly.pdbx_seq_one_letter_code
_entity_poly.pdbx_strand_id
1 'polypeptide(L)'
;MSDDSNFSTESDANAAGPMTPPPATGMGTERPEDVPPTGGPIALERTFAFIDICGFTALTERHGPRRAVRALEVFRSAVKEVAGRRGVRVAKWLGDGVFLVGVKPGPIVATVAEMMGRFESFAIDLRSGVASGTALLYDGDDYIGRPVNLAARLCDEAEPGQLLAHSSA
;
A
#
# COMPACT_ATOMS: atom_id res chain seq x y z
N MET A 1 46.54 -43.39 -47.05
CA MET A 1 47.24 -42.38 -47.83
C MET A 1 47.35 -41.22 -46.92
N SER A 2 48.43 -41.16 -46.10
CA SER A 2 49.69 -40.44 -46.37
C SER A 2 49.43 -38.93 -46.24
N ASP A 3 50.06 -38.14 -45.46
CA ASP A 3 51.44 -38.16 -44.97
C ASP A 3 51.65 -37.04 -43.91
N ASP A 4 52.48 -37.34 -43.01
CA ASP A 4 53.40 -36.62 -42.18
C ASP A 4 53.78 -35.18 -42.53
N SER A 5 54.02 -34.39 -41.46
CA SER A 5 55.33 -33.80 -41.14
C SER A 5 55.16 -32.73 -40.02
N ASN A 6 55.46 -33.03 -38.83
CA ASN A 6 56.64 -32.73 -38.00
C ASN A 6 57.46 -31.49 -38.42
N PHE A 7 57.50 -30.47 -37.54
CA PHE A 7 58.69 -29.68 -37.31
C PHE A 7 58.73 -29.07 -35.92
N SER A 8 59.69 -29.54 -35.16
CA SER A 8 60.13 -29.00 -33.87
C SER A 8 61.02 -27.78 -34.09
N THR A 9 61.01 -26.86 -33.14
CA THR A 9 62.21 -26.26 -32.50
C THR A 9 61.75 -25.17 -31.51
N GLU A 10 62.11 -25.41 -30.29
CA GLU A 10 63.04 -24.72 -29.39
C GLU A 10 62.68 -23.30 -28.92
N SER A 11 62.41 -23.26 -27.64
CA SER A 11 63.19 -22.50 -26.63
C SER A 11 63.28 -20.98 -26.78
N ASP A 12 62.58 -20.26 -25.90
CA ASP A 12 63.33 -19.30 -25.09
C ASP A 12 62.56 -19.01 -23.78
N ALA A 13 63.26 -19.24 -22.68
CA ALA A 13 62.89 -18.89 -21.34
C ALA A 13 62.98 -17.37 -21.14
N ASN A 14 61.90 -16.74 -20.76
CA ASN A 14 62.01 -15.41 -20.11
C ASN A 14 61.26 -15.43 -18.80
N ALA A 15 62.03 -15.37 -17.72
CA ALA A 15 61.58 -15.29 -16.34
C ALA A 15 60.86 -13.93 -16.10
N ALA A 16 59.57 -13.97 -15.92
CA ALA A 16 58.84 -12.86 -15.32
C ALA A 16 58.46 -13.27 -13.87
N GLY A 17 59.05 -12.56 -12.92
CA GLY A 17 58.79 -12.73 -11.50
C GLY A 17 57.34 -12.52 -11.13
N PRO A 18 56.93 -12.90 -9.92
CA PRO A 18 55.52 -12.89 -9.49
C PRO A 18 55.04 -11.44 -9.47
N MET A 19 54.11 -11.10 -10.37
CA MET A 19 53.32 -9.88 -10.30
C MET A 19 52.42 -9.96 -9.05
N THR A 20 52.75 -9.16 -8.07
CA THR A 20 51.87 -8.84 -6.96
C THR A 20 50.62 -8.12 -7.53
N PRO A 21 49.40 -8.60 -7.27
CA PRO A 21 48.20 -7.87 -7.66
C PRO A 21 48.15 -6.53 -6.91
N PRO A 22 47.63 -5.46 -7.53
CA PRO A 22 47.47 -4.20 -6.86
C PRO A 22 46.48 -4.37 -5.69
N PRO A 23 46.63 -3.58 -4.60
CA PRO A 23 45.71 -3.63 -3.49
C PRO A 23 44.30 -3.35 -4.02
N ALA A 24 43.36 -4.23 -3.70
CA ALA A 24 41.97 -4.01 -3.95
C ALA A 24 41.57 -2.70 -3.26
N THR A 25 41.37 -1.67 -4.05
CA THR A 25 40.68 -0.45 -3.61
C THR A 25 39.32 -0.91 -3.16
N GLY A 26 39.06 -0.89 -1.86
CA GLY A 26 37.77 -1.23 -1.27
C GLY A 26 36.73 -0.28 -1.85
N MET A 27 36.02 -0.75 -2.87
CA MET A 27 34.69 -0.26 -3.16
C MET A 27 33.84 -0.73 -2.00
N GLY A 28 33.62 0.17 -1.05
CA GLY A 28 32.61 -0.02 -0.02
C GLY A 28 31.30 -0.31 -0.73
N THR A 29 30.86 -1.55 -0.67
CA THR A 29 29.50 -1.90 -1.02
C THR A 29 28.63 -1.29 0.08
N GLU A 30 28.19 -0.03 -0.13
CA GLU A 30 27.12 0.57 0.64
C GLU A 30 25.93 -0.39 0.54
N ARG A 31 25.53 -0.91 1.70
CA ARG A 31 24.30 -1.73 1.76
C ARG A 31 23.12 -0.86 1.37
N PRO A 32 22.08 -1.41 0.73
CA PRO A 32 20.87 -0.64 0.37
C PRO A 32 20.22 0.08 1.55
N GLU A 33 20.51 -0.34 2.77
CA GLU A 33 20.04 0.25 4.03
C GLU A 33 20.80 1.54 4.42
N ASP A 34 21.96 1.81 3.83
CA ASP A 34 22.81 2.98 4.14
C ASP A 34 22.52 4.20 3.23
N VAL A 35 21.63 4.04 2.22
CA VAL A 35 21.17 5.17 1.41
C VAL A 35 19.99 5.81 2.12
N PRO A 36 20.15 7.01 2.73
CA PRO A 36 19.01 7.72 3.32
C PRO A 36 18.01 7.99 2.19
N PRO A 37 16.72 7.61 2.38
CA PRO A 37 15.70 7.91 1.40
C PRO A 37 15.68 9.43 1.18
N THR A 38 15.75 9.85 -0.08
CA THR A 38 15.63 11.24 -0.48
C THR A 38 14.25 11.76 -0.08
N GLY A 39 14.16 12.45 1.07
CA GLY A 39 12.93 12.85 1.71
C GLY A 39 12.49 11.83 2.78
N GLY A 40 12.96 12.00 4.03
CA GLY A 40 12.54 11.17 5.16
C GLY A 40 11.02 11.23 5.38
N PRO A 41 10.43 10.28 6.15
CA PRO A 41 9.01 10.25 6.42
C PRO A 41 8.56 11.55 7.10
N ILE A 42 7.44 12.12 6.61
CA ILE A 42 6.90 13.39 7.11
C ILE A 42 5.78 13.07 8.10
N ALA A 43 5.90 13.59 9.34
CA ALA A 43 4.85 13.49 10.32
C ALA A 43 3.70 14.47 10.00
N LEU A 44 2.48 13.96 9.83
CA LEU A 44 1.29 14.72 9.50
C LEU A 44 0.13 14.34 10.42
N GLU A 45 -0.59 15.34 10.91
CA GLU A 45 -1.85 15.11 11.60
C GLU A 45 -2.98 14.96 10.56
N ARG A 46 -3.68 13.83 10.60
CA ARG A 46 -4.73 13.47 9.64
C ARG A 46 -5.84 12.69 10.33
N THR A 47 -6.97 12.62 9.64
CA THR A 47 -8.05 11.69 9.97
C THR A 47 -8.09 10.59 8.93
N PHE A 48 -8.20 9.38 9.41
CA PHE A 48 -8.20 8.14 8.65
C PHE A 48 -9.52 7.43 8.80
N ALA A 49 -10.04 6.87 7.70
CA ALA A 49 -11.20 6.01 7.74
C ALA A 49 -10.99 4.76 6.88
N PHE A 50 -11.50 3.64 7.39
CA PHE A 50 -11.69 2.43 6.61
C PHE A 50 -13.19 2.21 6.46
N ILE A 51 -13.62 1.88 5.26
CA ILE A 51 -15.01 1.46 4.95
C ILE A 51 -14.93 0.13 4.26
N ASP A 52 -15.72 -0.83 4.69
CA ASP A 52 -15.73 -2.19 4.20
C ASP A 52 -17.15 -2.67 3.91
N ILE A 53 -17.33 -3.51 2.88
CA ILE A 53 -18.62 -4.09 2.51
C ILE A 53 -18.86 -5.35 3.36
N CYS A 54 -19.89 -5.34 4.18
CA CYS A 54 -20.22 -6.48 5.00
C CYS A 54 -20.71 -7.66 4.16
N GLY A 55 -20.15 -8.86 4.41
CA GLY A 55 -20.59 -10.09 3.75
C GLY A 55 -20.27 -10.20 2.27
N PHE A 56 -19.28 -9.47 1.76
CA PHE A 56 -18.91 -9.49 0.33
C PHE A 56 -18.52 -10.89 -0.16
N THR A 57 -17.80 -11.67 0.65
CA THR A 57 -17.49 -13.07 0.33
C THR A 57 -18.75 -13.90 0.13
N ALA A 58 -19.71 -13.82 1.07
CA ALA A 58 -21.00 -14.53 0.97
C ALA A 58 -21.83 -14.05 -0.23
N LEU A 59 -21.78 -12.75 -0.55
CA LEU A 59 -22.39 -12.19 -1.76
C LEU A 59 -21.80 -12.84 -3.02
N THR A 60 -20.48 -12.98 -3.07
CA THR A 60 -19.76 -13.58 -4.20
C THR A 60 -20.08 -15.05 -4.36
N GLU A 61 -20.10 -15.81 -3.26
CA GLU A 61 -20.44 -17.24 -3.26
C GLU A 61 -21.90 -17.48 -3.67
N ARG A 62 -22.83 -16.68 -3.17
CA ARG A 62 -24.28 -16.85 -3.42
C ARG A 62 -24.71 -16.37 -4.80
N HIS A 63 -24.14 -15.28 -5.30
CA HIS A 63 -24.61 -14.59 -6.50
C HIS A 63 -23.61 -14.58 -7.67
N GLY A 64 -22.43 -15.15 -7.45
CA GLY A 64 -21.35 -15.26 -8.43
C GLY A 64 -20.52 -13.98 -8.60
N PRO A 65 -19.34 -14.13 -9.23
CA PRO A 65 -18.34 -13.06 -9.29
C PRO A 65 -18.79 -11.84 -10.12
N ARG A 66 -19.63 -12.03 -11.15
CA ARG A 66 -20.13 -10.91 -11.96
C ARG A 66 -20.99 -9.93 -11.15
N ARG A 67 -21.81 -10.44 -10.22
CA ARG A 67 -22.65 -9.60 -9.37
C ARG A 67 -21.82 -8.89 -8.30
N ALA A 68 -20.82 -9.57 -7.75
CA ALA A 68 -19.87 -8.99 -6.83
C ALA A 68 -19.05 -7.84 -7.47
N VAL A 69 -18.54 -8.03 -8.68
CA VAL A 69 -17.85 -6.96 -9.43
C VAL A 69 -18.76 -5.74 -9.63
N ARG A 70 -20.03 -5.96 -10.02
CA ARG A 70 -20.96 -4.83 -10.18
C ARG A 70 -21.22 -4.09 -8.86
N ALA A 71 -21.33 -4.79 -7.74
CA ALA A 71 -21.45 -4.16 -6.43
C ALA A 71 -20.21 -3.32 -6.09
N LEU A 72 -19.00 -3.83 -6.37
CA LEU A 72 -17.75 -3.07 -6.23
C LEU A 72 -17.68 -1.83 -7.12
N GLU A 73 -18.14 -1.92 -8.37
CA GLU A 73 -18.17 -0.77 -9.28
C GLU A 73 -19.07 0.34 -8.74
N VAL A 74 -20.25 -0.01 -8.27
CA VAL A 74 -21.19 0.93 -7.64
C VAL A 74 -20.57 1.55 -6.38
N PHE A 75 -19.98 0.72 -5.51
CA PHE A 75 -19.32 1.19 -4.29
C PHE A 75 -18.17 2.15 -4.60
N ARG A 76 -17.27 1.77 -5.49
CA ARG A 76 -16.11 2.60 -5.86
C ARG A 76 -16.51 3.92 -6.52
N SER A 77 -17.56 3.89 -7.35
CA SER A 77 -18.09 5.10 -7.99
C SER A 77 -18.68 6.06 -6.95
N ALA A 78 -19.48 5.53 -6.01
CA ALA A 78 -20.06 6.32 -4.93
C ALA A 78 -18.99 6.94 -4.02
N VAL A 79 -17.97 6.13 -3.63
CA VAL A 79 -16.85 6.63 -2.82
C VAL A 79 -16.12 7.76 -3.51
N LYS A 80 -15.77 7.62 -4.79
CA LYS A 80 -15.08 8.67 -5.55
C LYS A 80 -15.89 9.97 -5.60
N GLU A 81 -17.18 9.86 -5.85
CA GLU A 81 -18.11 10.99 -5.91
C GLU A 81 -18.21 11.70 -4.55
N VAL A 82 -18.52 10.93 -3.49
CA VAL A 82 -18.80 11.48 -2.16
C VAL A 82 -17.53 12.06 -1.53
N ALA A 83 -16.41 11.33 -1.60
CA ALA A 83 -15.12 11.78 -1.09
C ALA A 83 -14.59 13.00 -1.84
N GLY A 84 -14.69 12.99 -3.18
CA GLY A 84 -14.23 14.10 -4.02
C GLY A 84 -14.93 15.42 -3.70
N ARG A 85 -16.26 15.42 -3.47
CA ARG A 85 -17.01 16.62 -3.10
C ARG A 85 -16.59 17.22 -1.75
N ARG A 86 -15.99 16.45 -0.87
CA ARG A 86 -15.56 16.87 0.48
C ARG A 86 -14.06 17.05 0.63
N GLY A 87 -13.30 16.93 -0.45
CA GLY A 87 -11.85 17.01 -0.40
C GLY A 87 -11.22 15.86 0.41
N VAL A 88 -11.92 14.73 0.53
CA VAL A 88 -11.42 13.50 1.14
C VAL A 88 -10.69 12.70 0.08
N ARG A 89 -9.48 12.24 0.40
CA ARG A 89 -8.65 11.47 -0.51
C ARG A 89 -8.91 9.98 -0.35
N VAL A 90 -9.08 9.30 -1.46
CA VAL A 90 -8.98 7.84 -1.51
C VAL A 90 -7.50 7.48 -1.54
N ALA A 91 -6.97 6.97 -0.45
CA ALA A 91 -5.56 6.59 -0.34
C ALA A 91 -5.32 5.21 -0.98
N LYS A 92 -6.15 4.22 -0.62
CA LYS A 92 -6.02 2.86 -1.16
C LYS A 92 -7.37 2.16 -1.31
N TRP A 93 -7.47 1.28 -2.33
CA TRP A 93 -8.53 0.29 -2.45
C TRP A 93 -8.06 -1.02 -1.85
N LEU A 94 -8.86 -1.61 -0.97
CA LEU A 94 -8.52 -2.80 -0.19
C LEU A 94 -9.52 -3.93 -0.50
N GLY A 95 -9.46 -4.47 -1.73
CA GLY A 95 -10.45 -5.46 -2.16
C GLY A 95 -11.85 -4.88 -2.24
N ASP A 96 -12.71 -5.26 -1.31
CA ASP A 96 -14.08 -4.78 -1.09
C ASP A 96 -14.18 -3.58 -0.14
N GLY A 97 -13.05 -3.12 0.39
CA GLY A 97 -12.96 -1.94 1.24
C GLY A 97 -12.20 -0.78 0.62
N VAL A 98 -12.17 0.34 1.34
CA VAL A 98 -11.43 1.54 0.98
C VAL A 98 -10.79 2.20 2.20
N PHE A 99 -9.58 2.70 1.99
CA PHE A 99 -8.85 3.54 2.95
C PHE A 99 -8.93 5.01 2.50
N LEU A 100 -9.46 5.85 3.36
CA LEU A 100 -9.67 7.28 3.14
C LEU A 100 -8.80 8.11 4.07
N VAL A 101 -8.33 9.26 3.58
CA VAL A 101 -7.54 10.21 4.35
C VAL A 101 -8.09 11.62 4.17
N GLY A 102 -8.25 12.33 5.27
CA GLY A 102 -8.67 13.73 5.31
C GLY A 102 -7.83 14.57 6.25
N VAL A 103 -7.85 15.89 6.04
CA VAL A 103 -7.13 16.84 6.91
C VAL A 103 -7.88 17.04 8.23
N LYS A 104 -9.21 16.99 8.19
CA LYS A 104 -10.09 17.22 9.35
C LYS A 104 -11.09 16.09 9.52
N PRO A 105 -11.55 15.82 10.76
CA PRO A 105 -12.52 14.75 11.03
C PRO A 105 -13.87 14.94 10.35
N GLY A 106 -14.41 16.18 10.35
CA GLY A 106 -15.75 16.46 9.85
C GLY A 106 -16.03 15.96 8.42
N PRO A 107 -15.21 16.31 7.42
CA PRO A 107 -15.37 15.79 6.05
C PRO A 107 -15.30 14.28 5.94
N ILE A 108 -14.43 13.62 6.72
CA ILE A 108 -14.31 12.16 6.74
C ILE A 108 -15.58 11.53 7.29
N VAL A 109 -16.02 11.96 8.48
CA VAL A 109 -17.24 11.43 9.13
C VAL A 109 -18.47 11.64 8.24
N ALA A 110 -18.60 12.83 7.64
CA ALA A 110 -19.70 13.12 6.72
C ALA A 110 -19.65 12.24 5.45
N THR A 111 -18.45 11.93 4.94
CA THR A 111 -18.28 11.00 3.81
C THR A 111 -18.74 9.61 4.19
N VAL A 112 -18.29 9.08 5.33
CA VAL A 112 -18.67 7.75 5.80
C VAL A 112 -20.18 7.66 6.05
N ALA A 113 -20.76 8.64 6.75
CA ALA A 113 -22.19 8.65 7.06
C ALA A 113 -23.05 8.67 5.79
N GLU A 114 -22.67 9.48 4.78
CA GLU A 114 -23.38 9.48 3.50
C GLU A 114 -23.23 8.14 2.76
N MET A 115 -22.05 7.54 2.76
CA MET A 115 -21.84 6.23 2.15
C MET A 115 -22.74 5.17 2.80
N MET A 116 -22.79 5.13 4.12
CA MET A 116 -23.66 4.18 4.87
C MET A 116 -25.12 4.37 4.50
N GLY A 117 -25.63 5.61 4.56
CA GLY A 117 -27.02 5.88 4.21
C GLY A 117 -27.39 5.52 2.76
N ARG A 118 -26.47 5.71 1.82
CA ARG A 118 -26.68 5.32 0.41
C ARG A 118 -26.79 3.80 0.25
N PHE A 119 -25.92 3.06 0.94
CA PHE A 119 -25.84 1.60 0.78
C PHE A 119 -26.92 0.83 1.55
N GLU A 120 -27.46 1.39 2.63
CA GLU A 120 -28.64 0.88 3.29
C GLU A 120 -29.79 0.65 2.29
N SER A 121 -30.00 1.61 1.35
CA SER A 121 -31.04 1.49 0.34
C SER A 121 -30.82 0.37 -0.69
N PHE A 122 -29.61 -0.13 -0.82
CA PHE A 122 -29.24 -1.25 -1.71
C PHE A 122 -29.22 -2.63 -1.01
N ALA A 123 -29.62 -2.67 0.27
CA ALA A 123 -29.51 -3.86 1.11
C ALA A 123 -28.07 -4.43 1.15
N ILE A 124 -27.10 -3.54 1.12
CA ILE A 124 -25.67 -3.83 1.30
C ILE A 124 -25.21 -3.02 2.50
N ASP A 125 -24.86 -3.70 3.56
CA ASP A 125 -24.35 -3.05 4.75
C ASP A 125 -22.87 -2.70 4.59
N LEU A 126 -22.51 -1.52 5.05
CA LEU A 126 -21.13 -1.08 5.20
C LEU A 126 -20.79 -1.04 6.68
N ARG A 127 -19.53 -1.25 7.01
CA ARG A 127 -18.96 -0.97 8.32
C ARG A 127 -17.77 -0.03 8.19
N SER A 128 -17.50 0.75 9.22
CA SER A 128 -16.43 1.74 9.16
C SER A 128 -15.77 2.01 10.50
N GLY A 129 -14.47 2.28 10.45
CA GLY A 129 -13.68 2.77 11.57
C GLY A 129 -13.00 4.08 11.21
N VAL A 130 -13.05 5.06 12.12
CA VAL A 130 -12.46 6.39 11.96
C VAL A 130 -11.56 6.72 13.15
N ALA A 131 -10.35 7.22 12.88
CA ALA A 131 -9.45 7.73 13.92
C ALA A 131 -8.62 8.91 13.39
N SER A 132 -8.32 9.86 14.29
CA SER A 132 -7.47 11.01 14.00
C SER A 132 -6.17 10.94 14.78
N GLY A 133 -5.12 11.55 14.25
CA GLY A 133 -3.85 11.69 14.93
C GLY A 133 -2.67 11.80 13.97
N THR A 134 -1.47 11.83 14.55
CA THR A 134 -0.23 11.95 13.80
C THR A 134 0.18 10.60 13.21
N ALA A 135 0.43 10.59 11.91
CA ALA A 135 1.00 9.46 11.18
C ALA A 135 2.18 9.92 10.32
N LEU A 136 3.05 9.02 9.97
CA LEU A 136 4.15 9.25 9.04
C LEU A 136 3.65 9.00 7.63
N LEU A 137 3.84 9.96 6.74
CA LEU A 137 3.69 9.78 5.31
C LEU A 137 5.00 9.20 4.77
N TYR A 138 4.92 8.03 4.17
CA TYR A 138 6.03 7.30 3.59
C TYR A 138 5.73 6.99 2.12
N ASP A 139 6.74 7.07 1.27
CA ASP A 139 6.66 6.73 -0.16
C ASP A 139 5.45 7.36 -0.91
N GLY A 140 5.17 8.63 -0.59
CA GLY A 140 4.17 9.46 -1.26
C GLY A 140 2.71 9.19 -0.87
N ASP A 141 2.32 7.95 -0.60
CA ASP A 141 0.91 7.56 -0.41
C ASP A 141 0.64 6.68 0.81
N ASP A 142 1.67 6.10 1.41
CA ASP A 142 1.52 5.22 2.55
C ASP A 142 1.56 6.00 3.86
N TYR A 143 0.58 5.75 4.71
CA TYR A 143 0.50 6.32 6.05
C TYR A 143 0.78 5.24 7.09
N ILE A 144 1.76 5.50 7.95
CA ILE A 144 2.18 4.58 9.01
C ILE A 144 1.99 5.26 10.36
N GLY A 145 1.22 4.65 11.25
CA GLY A 145 1.03 5.18 12.59
C GLY A 145 -0.15 4.60 13.34
N ARG A 146 -0.18 4.91 14.64
CA ARG A 146 -1.23 4.44 15.56
C ARG A 146 -2.65 4.76 15.06
N PRO A 147 -2.97 5.98 14.56
CA PRO A 147 -4.33 6.30 14.14
C PRO A 147 -4.77 5.48 12.91
N VAL A 148 -3.87 5.12 12.01
CA VAL A 148 -4.18 4.25 10.85
C VAL A 148 -4.59 2.87 11.34
N ASN A 149 -3.76 2.25 12.20
CA ASN A 149 -4.04 0.94 12.78
C ASN A 149 -5.31 0.93 13.63
N LEU A 150 -5.57 2.03 14.35
CA LEU A 150 -6.76 2.17 15.17
C LEU A 150 -8.02 2.25 14.30
N ALA A 151 -8.00 3.06 13.24
CA ALA A 151 -9.13 3.13 12.31
C ALA A 151 -9.43 1.78 11.64
N ALA A 152 -8.39 1.02 11.25
CA ALA A 152 -8.56 -0.32 10.70
C ALA A 152 -9.21 -1.28 11.71
N ARG A 153 -8.72 -1.32 12.96
CA ARG A 153 -9.29 -2.16 14.03
C ARG A 153 -10.74 -1.79 14.36
N LEU A 154 -11.05 -0.48 14.43
CA LEU A 154 -12.42 -0.03 14.63
C LEU A 154 -13.34 -0.49 13.49
N CYS A 155 -12.86 -0.48 12.25
CA CYS A 155 -13.61 -1.01 11.12
C CYS A 155 -13.88 -2.53 11.26
N ASP A 156 -12.87 -3.29 11.71
CA ASP A 156 -13.00 -4.73 11.92
C ASP A 156 -13.98 -5.07 13.07
N GLU A 157 -14.00 -4.24 14.12
CA GLU A 157 -14.89 -4.40 15.28
C GLU A 157 -16.30 -3.86 15.05
N ALA A 158 -16.50 -3.04 14.00
CA ALA A 158 -17.80 -2.46 13.69
C ALA A 158 -18.79 -3.51 13.15
N GLU A 159 -20.01 -3.47 13.65
CA GLU A 159 -21.12 -4.27 13.13
C GLU A 159 -21.63 -3.73 11.77
N PRO A 160 -22.36 -4.52 10.98
CA PRO A 160 -23.03 -4.04 9.78
C PRO A 160 -23.89 -2.79 10.07
N GLY A 161 -23.74 -1.76 9.25
CA GLY A 161 -24.41 -0.47 9.44
C GLY A 161 -23.75 0.42 10.50
N GLN A 162 -22.63 0.02 11.10
CA GLN A 162 -22.00 0.75 12.21
C GLN A 162 -20.77 1.53 11.76
N LEU A 163 -20.66 2.77 12.27
CA LEU A 163 -19.46 3.60 12.24
C LEU A 163 -18.90 3.71 13.65
N LEU A 164 -17.70 3.21 13.89
CA LEU A 164 -16.95 3.42 15.11
C LEU A 164 -15.92 4.53 14.91
N ALA A 165 -15.87 5.50 15.82
CA ALA A 165 -14.94 6.61 15.75
C ALA A 165 -14.19 6.78 17.07
N HIS A 166 -12.88 7.05 16.97
CA HIS A 166 -12.05 7.43 18.09
C HIS A 166 -11.51 8.84 17.88
N SER A 167 -11.85 9.77 18.77
CA SER A 167 -11.16 11.04 18.84
C SER A 167 -9.96 10.88 19.77
N SER A 168 -8.75 10.93 19.22
CA SER A 168 -7.60 11.29 20.06
C SER A 168 -7.76 12.78 20.36
N ALA A 169 -8.07 13.06 21.60
CA ALA A 169 -8.03 14.41 22.14
C ALA A 169 -6.63 15.00 21.97
#